data_d6509731956e033fba1e899965d9543c
#
_entry.id   d6509731956e033fba1e899965d9543c
#
_cell.length_a   1.000
_cell.length_b   1.000
_cell.length_c   1.000
_cell.angle_alpha   90.00
_cell.angle_beta   90.00
_cell.angle_gamma   90.00
#
_symmetry.space_group_name_H-M   'P 1'
#
loop_
_entity.id
_entity.type
_entity.pdbx_description
1 polymer ?
#
loop_
_entity_poly.entity_id
_entity_poly.type
_entity_poly.pdbx_seq_one_letter_code
_entity_poly.pdbx_strand_id
1 'polypeptide(L)'
;MINATDSKGTFYILNKKDRTPIIFIHGVGLDHSIWDPQINEFDNTVLIYDILGHGKTPLNKNDLGFDDFSDQILNLMDELKFNKVHLVGFSIGSLIARNFATRFNDRLASLTLLCSIFNRSDKEQKIVNDRFEQTKKDHKLTKDALKRWFTEDY
;
A
#
# COMPACT_ATOMS: atom_id res chain seq x y z
N MET A 1 -15.08 -14.11 -2.29
CA MET A 1 -13.74 -13.56 -1.97
C MET A 1 -12.68 -14.60 -2.30
N ILE A 2 -11.58 -14.19 -2.93
CA ILE A 2 -10.45 -15.05 -3.30
C ILE A 2 -9.23 -14.57 -2.53
N ASN A 3 -8.58 -15.46 -1.79
CA ASN A 3 -7.29 -15.22 -1.13
C ASN A 3 -6.23 -15.99 -1.92
N ALA A 4 -5.24 -15.31 -2.46
CA ALA A 4 -4.23 -15.94 -3.32
C ALA A 4 -2.88 -15.25 -3.21
N THR A 5 -1.90 -15.85 -3.84
CA THR A 5 -0.57 -15.27 -4.05
C THR A 5 -0.30 -15.29 -5.54
N ASP A 6 0.15 -14.16 -6.10
CA ASP A 6 0.49 -14.07 -7.51
C ASP A 6 1.79 -14.84 -7.85
N SER A 7 2.12 -14.90 -9.13
CA SER A 7 3.32 -15.59 -9.63
C SER A 7 4.65 -14.99 -9.13
N LYS A 8 4.63 -13.79 -8.55
CA LYS A 8 5.79 -13.08 -7.98
C LYS A 8 5.87 -13.15 -6.45
N GLY A 9 4.89 -13.81 -5.80
CA GLY A 9 4.84 -13.97 -4.34
C GLY A 9 4.04 -12.89 -3.62
N THR A 10 3.29 -12.03 -4.32
CA THR A 10 2.44 -11.03 -3.71
C THR A 10 1.15 -11.63 -3.21
N PHE A 11 0.91 -11.59 -1.90
CA PHE A 11 -0.37 -11.98 -1.31
C PHE A 11 -1.43 -10.90 -1.55
N TYR A 12 -2.63 -11.33 -1.93
CA TYR A 12 -3.78 -10.45 -2.13
C TYR A 12 -5.11 -11.11 -1.76
N ILE A 13 -6.11 -10.28 -1.51
CA ILE A 13 -7.52 -10.65 -1.40
C ILE A 13 -8.31 -9.91 -2.48
N LEU A 14 -9.11 -10.65 -3.22
CA LEU A 14 -9.92 -10.15 -4.33
C LEU A 14 -11.41 -10.40 -4.06
N ASN A 15 -12.20 -9.33 -4.01
CA ASN A 15 -13.64 -9.38 -4.10
C ASN A 15 -14.06 -9.02 -5.53
N LYS A 16 -14.29 -10.05 -6.37
CA LYS A 16 -14.55 -9.88 -7.80
C LYS A 16 -15.99 -9.47 -8.06
N LYS A 17 -16.17 -8.39 -8.82
CA LYS A 17 -17.42 -7.87 -9.37
C LYS A 17 -17.16 -7.38 -10.82
N ASP A 18 -18.16 -6.80 -11.48
CA ASP A 18 -18.10 -6.49 -12.91
C ASP A 18 -17.61 -5.07 -13.24
N ARG A 19 -17.50 -4.17 -12.24
CA ARG A 19 -17.05 -2.80 -12.46
C ARG A 19 -15.54 -2.66 -12.38
N THR A 20 -15.00 -1.56 -12.93
CA THR A 20 -13.57 -1.21 -12.91
C THR A 20 -12.97 -1.44 -11.53
N PRO A 21 -11.87 -2.20 -11.42
CA PRO A 21 -11.30 -2.55 -10.13
C PRO A 21 -10.79 -1.36 -9.33
N ILE A 22 -10.91 -1.45 -8.01
CA ILE A 22 -10.26 -0.58 -7.03
C ILE A 22 -9.13 -1.37 -6.38
N ILE A 23 -7.92 -0.83 -6.41
CA ILE A 23 -6.76 -1.39 -5.71
C ILE A 23 -6.43 -0.50 -4.51
N PHE A 24 -6.35 -1.08 -3.31
CA PHE A 24 -5.98 -0.38 -2.09
C PHE A 24 -4.56 -0.74 -1.66
N ILE A 25 -3.76 0.28 -1.36
CA ILE A 25 -2.36 0.17 -0.92
C ILE A 25 -2.26 0.65 0.53
N HIS A 26 -1.83 -0.22 1.43
CA HIS A 26 -1.70 0.08 2.85
C HIS A 26 -0.46 0.93 3.19
N GLY A 27 -0.32 1.32 4.46
CA GLY A 27 0.81 2.09 5.00
C GLY A 27 1.96 1.21 5.49
N VAL A 28 3.12 1.83 5.79
CA VAL A 28 4.27 1.14 6.37
C VAL A 28 3.92 0.52 7.72
N GLY A 29 4.38 -0.72 7.96
CA GLY A 29 4.14 -1.46 9.21
C GLY A 29 2.72 -1.99 9.37
N LEU A 30 1.89 -1.87 8.32
CA LEU A 30 0.54 -2.42 8.22
C LEU A 30 0.52 -3.54 7.19
N ASP A 31 -0.65 -4.12 6.97
CA ASP A 31 -0.91 -5.11 5.93
C ASP A 31 -2.29 -4.88 5.29
N HIS A 32 -2.70 -5.79 4.39
CA HIS A 32 -3.98 -5.70 3.69
C HIS A 32 -5.19 -5.55 4.60
N SER A 33 -5.14 -6.07 5.84
CA SER A 33 -6.30 -6.14 6.75
C SER A 33 -6.84 -4.77 7.17
N ILE A 34 -6.05 -3.70 7.07
CA ILE A 34 -6.57 -2.35 7.33
C ILE A 34 -7.73 -1.97 6.39
N TRP A 35 -7.86 -2.68 5.26
CA TRP A 35 -8.88 -2.47 4.25
C TRP A 35 -10.05 -3.45 4.34
N ASP A 36 -10.08 -4.35 5.33
CA ASP A 36 -11.18 -5.30 5.53
C ASP A 36 -12.55 -4.61 5.63
N PRO A 37 -12.69 -3.45 6.32
CA PRO A 37 -13.97 -2.73 6.34
C PRO A 37 -14.42 -2.23 4.97
N GLN A 38 -13.49 -1.98 4.02
CA GLN A 38 -13.79 -1.43 2.70
C GLN A 38 -14.04 -2.48 1.62
N ILE A 39 -13.58 -3.72 1.82
CA ILE A 39 -13.55 -4.71 0.73
C ILE A 39 -14.93 -5.07 0.18
N ASN A 40 -15.99 -4.94 0.99
CA ASN A 40 -17.37 -5.26 0.62
C ASN A 40 -18.23 -4.04 0.27
N GLU A 41 -17.73 -2.81 0.53
CA GLU A 41 -18.55 -1.59 0.49
C GLU A 41 -18.72 -1.01 -0.92
N PHE A 42 -18.01 -1.54 -1.91
CA PHE A 42 -18.06 -1.04 -3.28
C PHE A 42 -18.73 -2.03 -4.23
N ASP A 43 -19.44 -1.49 -5.24
CA ASP A 43 -19.94 -2.27 -6.38
C ASP A 43 -18.85 -2.64 -7.40
N ASN A 44 -17.65 -2.18 -7.17
CA ASN A 44 -16.48 -2.48 -7.98
C ASN A 44 -15.83 -3.80 -7.56
N THR A 45 -15.06 -4.41 -8.46
CA THR A 45 -14.03 -5.36 -8.02
C THR A 45 -13.09 -4.66 -7.06
N VAL A 46 -12.82 -5.24 -5.89
CA VAL A 46 -11.88 -4.68 -4.89
C VAL A 46 -10.72 -5.64 -4.72
N LEU A 47 -9.50 -5.10 -4.84
CA LEU A 47 -8.23 -5.78 -4.56
C LEU A 47 -7.54 -5.08 -3.39
N ILE A 48 -7.24 -5.84 -2.35
CA ILE A 48 -6.35 -5.45 -1.26
C ILE A 48 -5.16 -6.40 -1.26
N TYR A 49 -3.95 -5.91 -1.01
CA TYR A 49 -2.74 -6.72 -1.10
C TYR A 49 -1.67 -6.25 -0.10
N ASP A 50 -0.71 -7.10 0.17
CA ASP A 50 0.45 -6.76 0.99
C ASP A 50 1.58 -6.23 0.10
N ILE A 51 2.07 -5.01 0.39
CA ILE A 51 3.24 -4.47 -0.30
C ILE A 51 4.49 -5.29 0.05
N LEU A 52 5.51 -5.26 -0.82
CA LEU A 52 6.77 -6.00 -0.64
C LEU A 52 7.33 -5.84 0.78
N GLY A 53 7.66 -6.96 1.43
CA GLY A 53 8.20 -7.01 2.79
C GLY A 53 7.19 -6.78 3.91
N HIS A 54 5.87 -6.80 3.61
CA HIS A 54 4.80 -6.62 4.60
C HIS A 54 3.82 -7.80 4.58
N GLY A 55 3.14 -8.02 5.70
CA GLY A 55 2.12 -9.04 5.83
C GLY A 55 2.61 -10.43 5.41
N LYS A 56 1.96 -11.01 4.40
CA LYS A 56 2.29 -12.32 3.82
C LYS A 56 3.15 -12.24 2.56
N THR A 57 3.46 -11.03 2.08
CA THR A 57 4.33 -10.81 0.92
C THR A 57 5.79 -10.74 1.34
N PRO A 58 6.67 -11.65 0.86
CA PRO A 58 8.06 -11.68 1.28
C PRO A 58 8.86 -10.46 0.77
N LEU A 59 9.96 -10.17 1.45
CA LEU A 59 10.98 -9.25 0.99
C LEU A 59 12.04 -10.04 0.19
N ASN A 60 11.96 -9.97 -1.12
CA ASN A 60 12.84 -10.73 -2.01
C ASN A 60 14.09 -9.95 -2.49
N LYS A 61 14.23 -8.69 -2.08
CA LYS A 61 15.29 -7.77 -2.51
C LYS A 61 15.65 -6.83 -1.37
N ASN A 62 16.94 -6.60 -1.14
CA ASN A 62 17.42 -5.76 -0.02
C ASN A 62 17.36 -4.26 -0.31
N ASP A 63 17.31 -3.85 -1.58
CA ASP A 63 17.32 -2.44 -1.99
C ASP A 63 16.07 -2.16 -2.83
N LEU A 64 14.98 -1.79 -2.15
CA LEU A 64 13.70 -1.48 -2.77
C LEU A 64 13.56 0.01 -3.03
N GLY A 65 13.27 0.36 -4.27
CA GLY A 65 12.79 1.69 -4.67
C GLY A 65 11.28 1.74 -4.88
N PHE A 66 10.73 2.94 -5.06
CA PHE A 66 9.31 3.10 -5.39
C PHE A 66 8.92 2.41 -6.69
N ASP A 67 9.85 2.24 -7.62
CA ASP A 67 9.62 1.53 -8.87
C ASP A 67 9.30 0.06 -8.65
N ASP A 68 9.96 -0.61 -7.71
CA ASP A 68 9.69 -2.01 -7.37
C ASP A 68 8.24 -2.20 -6.86
N PHE A 69 7.75 -1.27 -6.02
CA PHE A 69 6.36 -1.29 -5.55
C PHE A 69 5.35 -0.99 -6.66
N SER A 70 5.70 -0.09 -7.59
CA SER A 70 4.85 0.18 -8.76
C SER A 70 4.79 -1.01 -9.71
N ASP A 71 5.91 -1.70 -9.92
CA ASP A 71 5.99 -2.92 -10.70
C ASP A 71 5.18 -4.06 -10.05
N GLN A 72 5.14 -4.13 -8.70
CA GLN A 72 4.28 -5.06 -7.98
C GLN A 72 2.80 -4.84 -8.33
N ILE A 73 2.33 -3.59 -8.35
CA ILE A 73 0.94 -3.27 -8.75
C ILE A 73 0.70 -3.66 -10.20
N LEU A 74 1.62 -3.31 -11.10
CA LEU A 74 1.51 -3.64 -12.52
C LEU A 74 1.42 -5.16 -12.74
N ASN A 75 2.26 -5.94 -12.06
CA ASN A 75 2.23 -7.41 -12.13
C ASN A 75 0.87 -7.98 -11.69
N LEU A 76 0.31 -7.49 -10.57
CA LEU A 76 -1.04 -7.88 -10.10
C LEU A 76 -2.10 -7.54 -11.15
N MET A 77 -2.05 -6.34 -11.73
CA MET A 77 -2.99 -5.91 -12.76
C MET A 77 -2.92 -6.80 -14.01
N ASP A 78 -1.71 -7.14 -14.45
CA ASP A 78 -1.50 -7.95 -15.65
C ASP A 78 -1.94 -9.41 -15.43
N GLU A 79 -1.60 -10.01 -14.29
CA GLU A 79 -2.00 -11.37 -13.95
C GLU A 79 -3.53 -11.49 -13.80
N LEU A 80 -4.16 -10.49 -13.17
CA LEU A 80 -5.62 -10.45 -12.98
C LEU A 80 -6.37 -9.90 -14.20
N LYS A 81 -5.64 -9.50 -15.26
CA LYS A 81 -6.18 -8.95 -16.52
C LYS A 81 -6.98 -7.65 -16.31
N PHE A 82 -6.51 -6.81 -15.39
CA PHE A 82 -7.07 -5.48 -15.19
C PHE A 82 -6.45 -4.49 -16.17
N ASN A 83 -7.24 -3.94 -17.08
CA ASN A 83 -6.77 -2.93 -18.04
C ASN A 83 -6.52 -1.59 -17.34
N LYS A 84 -7.53 -1.09 -16.61
CA LYS A 84 -7.46 0.14 -15.81
C LYS A 84 -8.01 -0.09 -14.42
N VAL A 85 -7.49 0.67 -13.45
CA VAL A 85 -7.92 0.58 -12.05
C VAL A 85 -8.13 1.97 -11.42
N HIS A 86 -8.99 2.04 -10.40
CA HIS A 86 -8.97 3.10 -9.42
C HIS A 86 -7.91 2.73 -8.38
N LEU A 87 -6.94 3.61 -8.14
CA LEU A 87 -5.84 3.35 -7.20
C LEU A 87 -6.00 4.22 -5.96
N VAL A 88 -6.02 3.58 -4.78
CA VAL A 88 -6.15 4.24 -3.48
C VAL A 88 -4.92 3.91 -2.65
N GLY A 89 -4.15 4.93 -2.26
CA GLY A 89 -2.94 4.75 -1.46
C GLY A 89 -3.01 5.48 -0.12
N PHE A 90 -2.65 4.79 0.97
CA PHE A 90 -2.57 5.35 2.31
C PHE A 90 -1.12 5.50 2.78
N SER A 91 -0.73 6.68 3.27
CA SER A 91 0.60 6.97 3.81
C SER A 91 1.71 6.68 2.78
N ILE A 92 2.64 5.71 3.02
CA ILE A 92 3.61 5.28 2.02
C ILE A 92 2.93 4.74 0.76
N GLY A 93 1.76 4.08 0.90
CA GLY A 93 0.94 3.64 -0.22
C GLY A 93 0.53 4.80 -1.14
N SER A 94 0.38 6.01 -0.60
CA SER A 94 0.10 7.20 -1.42
C SER A 94 1.31 7.63 -2.27
N LEU A 95 2.53 7.43 -1.77
CA LEU A 95 3.75 7.72 -2.53
C LEU A 95 3.98 6.67 -3.62
N ILE A 96 3.70 5.39 -3.30
CA ILE A 96 3.70 4.29 -4.28
C ILE A 96 2.68 4.57 -5.39
N ALA A 97 1.45 4.95 -5.03
CA ALA A 97 0.39 5.27 -5.99
C ALA A 97 0.75 6.47 -6.89
N ARG A 98 1.44 7.49 -6.35
CA ARG A 98 1.97 8.61 -7.15
C ARG A 98 3.06 8.17 -8.13
N ASN A 99 3.99 7.32 -7.68
CA ASN A 99 5.03 6.77 -8.55
C ASN A 99 4.40 5.93 -9.66
N PHE A 100 3.42 5.08 -9.34
CA PHE A 100 2.66 4.31 -10.34
C PHE A 100 1.98 5.23 -11.35
N ALA A 101 1.31 6.30 -10.89
CA ALA A 101 0.65 7.26 -11.77
C ALA A 101 1.62 7.99 -12.73
N THR A 102 2.84 8.23 -12.29
CA THR A 102 3.88 8.86 -13.12
C THR A 102 4.35 7.91 -14.22
N ARG A 103 4.46 6.61 -13.92
CA ARG A 103 5.00 5.59 -14.85
C ARG A 103 3.93 4.97 -15.75
N PHE A 104 2.71 4.80 -15.24
CA PHE A 104 1.65 4.00 -15.86
C PHE A 104 0.29 4.72 -15.86
N ASN A 105 0.29 6.00 -16.20
CA ASN A 105 -0.93 6.83 -16.17
C ASN A 105 -2.07 6.29 -17.04
N ASP A 106 -1.75 5.65 -18.14
CA ASP A 106 -2.71 5.00 -19.05
C ASP A 106 -3.45 3.81 -18.42
N ARG A 107 -2.90 3.24 -17.33
CA ARG A 107 -3.47 2.14 -16.55
C ARG A 107 -4.38 2.64 -15.41
N LEU A 108 -4.57 3.95 -15.24
CA LEU A 108 -5.41 4.53 -14.20
C LEU A 108 -6.76 5.00 -14.72
N ALA A 109 -7.82 4.67 -13.98
CA ALA A 109 -9.13 5.30 -14.08
C ALA A 109 -9.24 6.50 -13.12
N SER A 110 -8.67 6.40 -11.92
CA SER A 110 -8.52 7.51 -10.97
C SER A 110 -7.43 7.21 -9.93
N LEU A 111 -6.99 8.26 -9.24
CA LEU A 111 -6.00 8.22 -8.17
C LEU A 111 -6.55 8.91 -6.93
N THR A 112 -6.53 8.21 -5.78
CA THR A 112 -6.89 8.75 -4.47
C THR A 112 -5.70 8.62 -3.51
N LEU A 113 -5.32 9.73 -2.90
CA LEU A 113 -4.16 9.80 -2.00
C LEU A 113 -4.63 10.18 -0.59
N LEU A 114 -4.48 9.24 0.36
CA LEU A 114 -4.84 9.41 1.75
C LEU A 114 -3.59 9.65 2.59
N CYS A 115 -3.59 10.72 3.40
CA CYS A 115 -2.46 11.09 4.26
C CYS A 115 -1.12 11.17 3.49
N SER A 116 -1.16 11.74 2.27
CA SER A 116 0.02 11.90 1.41
C SER A 116 0.92 13.02 1.91
N ILE A 117 2.23 12.78 1.84
CA ILE A 117 3.23 13.80 2.13
C ILE A 117 3.58 14.48 0.81
N PHE A 118 3.42 15.80 0.77
CA PHE A 118 3.85 16.62 -0.39
C PHE A 118 5.24 17.21 -0.18
N ASN A 119 5.46 17.83 0.97
CA ASN A 119 6.74 18.44 1.34
C ASN A 119 6.93 18.33 2.85
N ARG A 120 8.17 18.24 3.28
CA ARG A 120 8.57 18.29 4.70
C ARG A 120 9.49 19.48 4.91
N SER A 121 9.24 20.23 5.98
CA SER A 121 10.23 21.18 6.48
C SER A 121 11.47 20.43 7.00
N ASP A 122 12.61 21.11 7.10
CA ASP A 122 13.85 20.53 7.64
C ASP A 122 13.63 19.93 9.05
N LYS A 123 12.79 20.56 9.87
CA LYS A 123 12.44 20.08 11.20
C LYS A 123 11.70 18.74 11.13
N GLU A 124 10.71 18.60 10.24
CA GLU A 124 9.96 17.38 10.06
C GLU A 124 10.82 16.26 9.47
N GLN A 125 11.69 16.60 8.52
CA GLN A 125 12.65 15.66 7.95
C GLN A 125 13.60 15.12 9.01
N LYS A 126 14.10 15.99 9.90
CA LYS A 126 14.95 15.58 11.03
C LYS A 126 14.22 14.60 11.95
N ILE A 127 12.96 14.89 12.32
CA ILE A 127 12.15 13.99 13.16
C ILE A 127 12.01 12.61 12.52
N VAL A 128 11.79 12.54 11.20
CA VAL A 128 11.68 11.28 10.45
C VAL A 128 12.99 10.52 10.47
N ASN A 129 14.12 11.21 10.21
CA ASN A 129 15.43 10.59 10.24
C ASN A 129 15.79 10.06 11.63
N ASP A 130 15.52 10.83 12.68
CA ASP A 130 15.78 10.41 14.07
C ASP A 130 14.96 9.16 14.43
N ARG A 131 13.70 9.07 14.00
CA ARG A 131 12.86 7.86 14.17
C ARG A 131 13.41 6.67 13.40
N PHE A 132 13.86 6.88 12.16
CA PHE A 132 14.44 5.83 11.35
C PHE A 132 15.70 5.24 12.02
N GLU A 133 16.57 6.09 12.56
CA GLU A 133 17.76 5.64 13.29
C GLU A 133 17.42 4.93 14.61
N GLN A 134 16.34 5.35 15.29
CA GLN A 134 15.82 4.64 16.47
C GLN A 134 15.27 3.26 16.10
N THR A 135 14.54 3.15 15.00
CA THR A 135 13.96 1.88 14.53
C THR A 135 15.03 0.86 14.15
N LYS A 136 16.19 1.32 13.63
CA LYS A 136 17.33 0.43 13.38
C LYS A 136 17.90 -0.19 14.65
N LYS A 137 17.81 0.52 15.78
CA LYS A 137 18.33 0.08 17.08
C LYS A 137 17.33 -0.77 17.86
N ASP A 138 16.06 -0.47 17.70
CA ASP A 138 14.96 -1.19 18.37
C ASP A 138 13.88 -1.48 17.31
N HIS A 139 13.84 -2.72 16.81
CA HIS A 139 12.91 -3.18 15.76
C HIS A 139 11.42 -3.15 16.16
N LYS A 140 11.08 -2.55 17.29
CA LYS A 140 9.69 -2.32 17.71
C LYS A 140 9.21 -1.01 17.13
N LEU A 141 8.15 -1.07 16.31
CA LEU A 141 7.24 0.06 16.17
C LEU A 141 6.86 0.47 17.61
N THR A 142 7.31 1.62 18.03
CA THR A 142 7.13 2.04 19.41
C THR A 142 5.64 2.07 19.71
N LYS A 143 5.23 1.55 20.88
CA LYS A 143 3.86 1.67 21.41
C LYS A 143 3.31 3.10 21.30
N ASP A 144 4.19 4.09 21.28
CA ASP A 144 3.87 5.50 21.08
C ASP A 144 3.40 5.87 19.66
N ALA A 145 3.74 5.07 18.62
CA ALA A 145 3.16 5.24 17.29
C ALA A 145 1.70 4.77 17.28
N LEU A 146 1.40 3.65 17.92
CA LEU A 146 0.04 3.12 18.05
C LEU A 146 -0.87 4.08 18.82
N LYS A 147 -0.40 4.64 19.96
CA LYS A 147 -1.14 5.64 20.74
C LYS A 147 -1.47 6.93 19.97
N ARG A 148 -0.74 7.24 18.92
CA ARG A 148 -1.05 8.40 18.06
C ARG A 148 -2.09 8.10 16.99
N TRP A 149 -2.26 6.83 16.62
CA TRP A 149 -3.14 6.41 15.53
C TRP A 149 -4.48 5.87 16.04
N PHE A 150 -4.52 5.40 17.27
CA PHE A 150 -5.71 4.79 17.85
C PHE A 150 -6.02 5.45 19.20
N THR A 151 -7.30 5.59 19.51
CA THR A 151 -7.80 5.98 20.83
C THR A 151 -7.75 4.79 21.78
N GLU A 152 -7.90 5.05 23.10
CA GLU A 152 -7.90 3.97 24.10
C GLU A 152 -9.08 3.00 23.96
N ASP A 153 -10.11 3.40 23.22
CA ASP A 153 -11.34 2.62 22.98
C ASP A 153 -11.28 1.77 21.70
N TYR A 154 -10.09 1.65 21.07
CA TYR A 154 -9.94 0.93 19.80
C TYR A 154 -9.22 -0.40 19.98
#